data_be1aca2e8655f59100efe4876ebf6eeb
#
_entry.id   be1aca2e8655f59100efe4876ebf6eeb
#
_cell.length_a   1.000
_cell.length_b   1.000
_cell.length_c   1.000
_cell.angle_alpha   90.00
_cell.angle_beta   90.00
_cell.angle_gamma   90.00
#
_symmetry.space_group_name_H-M   'P 1'
#
loop_
_entity.id
_entity.type
_entity.pdbx_description
1 polymer ?
#
loop_
_entity_poly.entity_id
_entity_poly.type
_entity_poly.pdbx_seq_one_letter_code
_entity_poly.pdbx_strand_id
1 'polypeptide(L)'
;MAEWQALDARHIADLLLRAAWCCVDESDTEAERFFRRKAAWKFEEALSSFDGVAREERAVLTYLVGELWRRVGDTRQATTWFNRVPAEITDLSTQQWVLDAARQQRDCPREWFG
;
A
#
# COMPACT_ATOMS: atom_id res chain seq x y z
N MET A 1 -20.68 11.49 -10.55
CA MET A 1 -19.94 11.82 -9.32
C MET A 1 -19.19 10.63 -8.73
N ALA A 2 -19.42 9.42 -9.27
CA ALA A 2 -18.68 8.24 -8.84
C ALA A 2 -17.16 8.37 -9.12
N GLU A 3 -16.79 9.00 -10.22
CA GLU A 3 -15.39 9.25 -10.56
C GLU A 3 -14.69 10.14 -9.53
N TRP A 4 -15.42 11.07 -8.98
CA TRP A 4 -14.91 11.97 -7.95
C TRP A 4 -14.52 11.21 -6.69
N GLN A 5 -15.36 10.28 -6.27
CA GLN A 5 -15.12 9.52 -5.04
C GLN A 5 -13.94 8.56 -5.18
N ALA A 6 -13.77 7.93 -6.34
CA ALA A 6 -12.65 7.02 -6.57
C ALA A 6 -11.31 7.76 -6.61
N LEU A 7 -11.28 8.92 -7.31
CA LEU A 7 -10.09 9.78 -7.34
C LEU A 7 -9.78 10.32 -5.94
N ASP A 8 -10.82 10.65 -5.17
CA ASP A 8 -10.67 11.14 -3.81
C ASP A 8 -9.99 10.13 -2.89
N ALA A 9 -10.41 8.86 -2.94
CA ALA A 9 -9.84 7.83 -2.08
C ALA A 9 -8.33 7.70 -2.29
N ARG A 10 -7.88 7.63 -3.54
CA ARG A 10 -6.46 7.53 -3.87
C ARG A 10 -5.71 8.81 -3.49
N HIS A 11 -6.28 9.96 -3.80
CA HIS A 11 -5.66 11.24 -3.48
C HIS A 11 -5.50 11.42 -1.97
N ILE A 12 -6.53 11.08 -1.20
CA ILE A 12 -6.48 11.13 0.24
C ILE A 12 -5.42 10.15 0.77
N ALA A 13 -5.35 8.94 0.19
CA ALA A 13 -4.34 7.95 0.57
C ALA A 13 -2.92 8.49 0.35
N ASP A 14 -2.67 9.12 -0.79
CA ASP A 14 -1.37 9.73 -1.09
C ASP A 14 -1.03 10.83 -0.08
N LEU A 15 -2.00 11.68 0.27
CA LEU A 15 -1.80 12.75 1.26
C LEU A 15 -1.49 12.17 2.64
N LEU A 16 -2.20 11.11 3.03
CA LEU A 16 -1.98 10.46 4.32
C LEU A 16 -0.61 9.80 4.38
N LEU A 17 -0.16 9.22 3.27
CA LEU A 17 1.16 8.63 3.19
C LEU A 17 2.25 9.70 3.33
N ARG A 18 2.07 10.85 2.68
CA ARG A 18 3.01 11.98 2.82
C ARG A 18 3.03 12.49 4.25
N ALA A 19 1.86 12.57 4.90
CA ALA A 19 1.79 12.96 6.29
C ALA A 19 2.54 11.99 7.19
N ALA A 20 2.45 10.70 6.93
CA ALA A 20 3.20 9.68 7.66
C ALA A 20 4.71 9.89 7.51
N TRP A 21 5.17 10.21 6.30
CA TRP A 21 6.59 10.49 6.07
C TRP A 21 7.05 11.72 6.84
N CYS A 22 6.24 12.76 6.89
CA CYS A 22 6.56 13.95 7.69
C CYS A 22 6.69 13.60 9.17
N CYS A 23 5.83 12.73 9.69
CA CYS A 23 5.90 12.29 11.08
C CYS A 23 7.18 11.49 11.37
N VAL A 24 7.67 10.71 10.41
CA VAL A 24 8.95 10.02 10.54
C VAL A 24 10.07 11.04 10.70
N ASP A 25 10.07 12.09 9.88
CA ASP A 25 11.09 13.15 9.96
C ASP A 25 11.05 13.87 11.30
N GLU A 26 9.86 13.97 11.91
CA GLU A 26 9.68 14.58 13.22
C GLU A 26 9.79 13.60 14.38
N SER A 27 10.06 12.33 14.08
CA SER A 27 10.15 11.24 15.07
C SER A 27 8.87 10.99 15.84
N ASP A 28 7.71 11.30 15.26
CA ASP A 28 6.41 11.07 15.88
C ASP A 28 5.87 9.70 15.44
N THR A 29 6.22 8.65 16.18
CA THR A 29 5.88 7.28 15.83
C THR A 29 4.38 7.00 15.88
N GLU A 30 3.65 7.57 16.84
CA GLU A 30 2.21 7.34 16.95
C GLU A 30 1.44 8.00 15.79
N ALA A 31 1.78 9.24 15.47
CA ALA A 31 1.17 9.94 14.35
C ALA A 31 1.52 9.23 13.04
N GLU A 32 2.77 8.77 12.89
CA GLU A 32 3.17 8.00 11.72
C GLU A 32 2.30 6.76 11.54
N ARG A 33 2.11 5.97 12.59
CA ARG A 33 1.27 4.76 12.53
C ARG A 33 -0.18 5.10 12.21
N PHE A 34 -0.69 6.16 12.79
CA PHE A 34 -2.05 6.63 12.53
C PHE A 34 -2.23 6.94 11.04
N PHE A 35 -1.33 7.74 10.46
CA PHE A 35 -1.44 8.13 9.07
C PHE A 35 -1.21 6.96 8.12
N ARG A 36 -0.32 6.03 8.47
CA ARG A 36 -0.09 4.83 7.66
C ARG A 36 -1.32 3.93 7.62
N ARG A 37 -2.00 3.75 8.75
CA ARG A 37 -3.25 2.99 8.80
C ARG A 37 -4.34 3.64 7.96
N LYS A 38 -4.49 4.96 8.09
CA LYS A 38 -5.48 5.70 7.29
C LYS A 38 -5.16 5.59 5.80
N ALA A 39 -3.89 5.70 5.43
CA ALA A 39 -3.48 5.53 4.04
C ALA A 39 -3.79 4.13 3.53
N ALA A 40 -3.48 3.10 4.32
CA ALA A 40 -3.80 1.72 3.95
C ALA A 40 -5.30 1.55 3.68
N TRP A 41 -6.16 2.03 4.57
CA TRP A 41 -7.61 1.92 4.40
C TRP A 41 -8.09 2.66 3.15
N LYS A 42 -7.53 3.83 2.85
CA LYS A 42 -7.92 4.58 1.65
C LYS A 42 -7.43 3.91 0.36
N PHE A 43 -6.25 3.32 0.36
CA PHE A 43 -5.79 2.53 -0.78
C PHE A 43 -6.65 1.26 -0.96
N GLU A 44 -7.04 0.60 0.13
CA GLU A 44 -7.95 -0.55 0.07
C GLU A 44 -9.30 -0.14 -0.52
N GLU A 45 -9.82 1.02 -0.12
CA GLU A 45 -11.05 1.56 -0.67
C GLU A 45 -10.93 1.79 -2.18
N ALA A 46 -9.82 2.40 -2.63
CA ALA A 46 -9.58 2.62 -4.04
C ALA A 46 -9.47 1.32 -4.81
N LEU A 47 -8.79 0.31 -4.25
CA LEU A 47 -8.63 -1.00 -4.87
C LEU A 47 -9.92 -1.80 -4.93
N SER A 48 -10.87 -1.54 -4.04
CA SER A 48 -12.17 -2.21 -4.05
C SER A 48 -13.08 -1.69 -5.16
N SER A 49 -12.80 -0.51 -5.70
CA SER A 49 -13.54 0.06 -6.81
C SER A 49 -12.93 -0.44 -8.13
N PHE A 50 -13.78 -0.92 -9.04
CA PHE A 50 -13.32 -1.44 -10.34
C PHE A 50 -12.61 -0.37 -11.16
N ASP A 51 -13.06 0.88 -11.06
CA ASP A 51 -12.51 2.00 -11.81
C ASP A 51 -11.60 2.91 -10.97
N GLY A 52 -11.36 2.55 -9.71
CA GLY A 52 -10.60 3.41 -8.79
C GLY A 52 -9.10 3.40 -9.05
N VAL A 53 -8.60 2.35 -9.67
CA VAL A 53 -7.15 2.17 -9.90
C VAL A 53 -6.96 1.56 -11.29
N ALA A 54 -6.02 2.10 -12.05
CA ALA A 54 -5.67 1.53 -13.35
C ALA A 54 -5.16 0.10 -13.16
N ARG A 55 -5.52 -0.78 -14.09
CA ARG A 55 -5.21 -2.20 -13.99
C ARG A 55 -3.72 -2.45 -13.82
N GLU A 56 -2.89 -1.67 -14.49
CA GLU A 56 -1.43 -1.78 -14.46
C GLU A 56 -0.84 -1.37 -13.12
N GLU A 57 -1.59 -0.60 -12.32
CA GLU A 57 -1.12 -0.11 -11.03
C GLU A 57 -1.58 -0.95 -9.85
N ARG A 58 -2.52 -1.88 -10.08
CA ARG A 58 -3.14 -2.63 -8.98
C ARG A 58 -2.12 -3.47 -8.20
N ALA A 59 -1.19 -4.11 -8.89
CA ALA A 59 -0.17 -4.94 -8.23
C ALA A 59 0.72 -4.09 -7.31
N VAL A 60 1.16 -2.94 -7.80
CA VAL A 60 2.01 -2.03 -7.01
C VAL A 60 1.25 -1.50 -5.80
N LEU A 61 0.00 -1.08 -5.98
CA LEU A 61 -0.79 -0.56 -4.88
C LEU A 61 -1.14 -1.66 -3.86
N THR A 62 -1.40 -2.87 -4.32
CA THR A 62 -1.66 -4.01 -3.43
C THR A 62 -0.42 -4.30 -2.57
N TYR A 63 0.76 -4.27 -3.17
CA TYR A 63 2.02 -4.39 -2.44
C TYR A 63 2.19 -3.26 -1.43
N LEU A 64 1.90 -2.02 -1.84
CA LEU A 64 2.04 -0.86 -0.97
C LEU A 64 1.13 -0.95 0.25
N VAL A 65 -0.10 -1.44 0.10
CA VAL A 65 -1.00 -1.67 1.23
C VAL A 65 -0.36 -2.66 2.21
N GLY A 66 0.21 -3.75 1.70
CA GLY A 66 0.94 -4.71 2.53
C GLY A 66 2.07 -4.06 3.30
N GLU A 67 2.86 -3.20 2.64
CA GLU A 67 3.96 -2.47 3.27
C GLU A 67 3.47 -1.53 4.38
N LEU A 68 2.35 -0.84 4.14
CA LEU A 68 1.79 0.06 5.14
C LEU A 68 1.38 -0.72 6.40
N TRP A 69 0.70 -1.85 6.24
CA TRP A 69 0.32 -2.69 7.37
C TRP A 69 1.54 -3.25 8.09
N ARG A 70 2.56 -3.69 7.33
CA ARG A 70 3.79 -4.18 7.93
C ARG A 70 4.45 -3.11 8.80
N ARG A 71 4.52 -1.89 8.31
CA ARG A 71 5.17 -0.78 9.04
C ARG A 71 4.41 -0.35 10.28
N VAL A 72 3.09 -0.57 10.34
CA VAL A 72 2.34 -0.31 11.57
C VAL A 72 2.36 -1.51 12.53
N GLY A 73 3.01 -2.59 12.14
CA GLY A 73 3.15 -3.76 12.99
C GLY A 73 2.03 -4.79 12.85
N ASP A 74 1.12 -4.62 11.91
CA ASP A 74 0.03 -5.57 11.67
C ASP A 74 0.48 -6.62 10.65
N THR A 75 1.21 -7.61 11.13
CA THR A 75 1.77 -8.67 10.30
C THR A 75 0.70 -9.49 9.59
N ARG A 76 -0.44 -9.71 10.24
CA ARG A 76 -1.53 -10.49 9.67
C ARG A 76 -2.12 -9.81 8.43
N GLN A 77 -2.42 -8.53 8.53
CA GLN A 77 -2.91 -7.76 7.39
C GLN A 77 -1.86 -7.68 6.29
N ALA A 78 -0.61 -7.42 6.67
CA ALA A 78 0.48 -7.34 5.71
C ALA A 78 0.60 -8.63 4.89
N THR A 79 0.60 -9.78 5.56
CA THR A 79 0.67 -11.09 4.89
C THR A 79 -0.49 -11.29 3.94
N THR A 80 -1.69 -10.95 4.37
CA THR A 80 -2.90 -11.07 3.53
C THR A 80 -2.75 -10.27 2.24
N TRP A 81 -2.27 -9.04 2.33
CA TRP A 81 -2.13 -8.18 1.15
C TRP A 81 -0.97 -8.62 0.26
N PHE A 82 0.16 -9.03 0.83
CA PHE A 82 1.28 -9.55 0.02
C PHE A 82 0.87 -10.80 -0.76
N ASN A 83 0.02 -11.64 -0.17
CA ASN A 83 -0.47 -12.86 -0.84
C ASN A 83 -1.42 -12.56 -2.01
N ARG A 84 -1.97 -11.34 -2.08
CA ARG A 84 -2.83 -10.93 -3.18
C ARG A 84 -2.06 -10.40 -4.38
N VAL A 85 -0.80 -10.01 -4.20
CA VAL A 85 -0.01 -9.41 -5.27
C VAL A 85 0.07 -10.28 -6.53
N PRO A 86 0.32 -11.60 -6.45
CA PRO A 86 0.41 -12.41 -7.66
C PRO A 86 -0.84 -12.36 -8.54
N ALA A 87 -2.03 -12.26 -7.93
CA ALA A 87 -3.29 -12.21 -8.68
C ALA A 87 -3.48 -10.88 -9.43
N GLU A 88 -2.75 -9.84 -9.03
CA GLU A 88 -2.86 -8.50 -9.62
C GLU A 88 -1.79 -8.24 -10.68
N ILE A 89 -0.85 -9.16 -10.89
CA ILE A 89 0.18 -9.01 -11.91
C ILE A 89 -0.43 -9.10 -13.30
N THR A 90 -0.21 -8.09 -14.12
CA THR A 90 -0.71 -8.04 -15.50
C THR A 90 0.40 -8.32 -16.52
N ASP A 91 1.64 -7.93 -16.21
CA ASP A 91 2.78 -8.13 -17.08
C ASP A 91 3.98 -8.51 -16.23
N LEU A 92 4.32 -9.79 -16.23
CA LEU A 92 5.40 -10.31 -15.40
C LEU A 92 6.76 -9.70 -15.77
N SER A 93 6.96 -9.37 -17.05
CA SER A 93 8.24 -8.82 -17.49
C SER A 93 8.55 -7.46 -16.87
N THR A 94 7.53 -6.66 -16.58
CA THR A 94 7.70 -5.34 -15.97
C THR A 94 7.39 -5.32 -14.48
N GLN A 95 6.69 -6.34 -13.97
CA GLN A 95 6.20 -6.36 -12.59
C GLN A 95 6.85 -7.45 -11.73
N GLN A 96 7.86 -8.14 -12.25
CA GLN A 96 8.56 -9.19 -11.50
C GLN A 96 9.10 -8.64 -10.17
N TRP A 97 9.57 -7.40 -10.17
CA TRP A 97 10.13 -6.78 -8.97
C TRP A 97 9.09 -6.64 -7.84
N VAL A 98 7.83 -6.37 -8.22
CA VAL A 98 6.74 -6.24 -7.23
C VAL A 98 6.48 -7.60 -6.58
N LEU A 99 6.44 -8.65 -7.40
CA LEU A 99 6.22 -10.01 -6.94
C LEU A 99 7.34 -10.45 -5.99
N ASP A 100 8.58 -10.19 -6.37
CA ASP A 100 9.74 -10.54 -5.56
C ASP A 100 9.75 -9.76 -4.25
N ALA A 101 9.44 -8.46 -4.30
CA ALA A 101 9.36 -7.61 -3.11
C ALA A 101 8.27 -8.10 -2.16
N ALA A 102 7.09 -8.44 -2.68
CA ALA A 102 6.00 -8.93 -1.86
C ALA A 102 6.37 -10.24 -1.16
N ARG A 103 6.99 -11.16 -1.89
CA ARG A 103 7.45 -12.44 -1.33
C ARG A 103 8.50 -12.23 -0.26
N GLN A 104 9.45 -11.34 -0.50
CA GLN A 104 10.50 -11.06 0.46
C GLN A 104 9.95 -10.44 1.74
N GLN A 105 9.08 -9.45 1.63
CA GLN A 105 8.51 -8.79 2.79
C GLN A 105 7.58 -9.70 3.58
N ARG A 106 6.91 -10.63 2.92
CA ARG A 106 6.07 -11.62 3.59
C ARG A 106 6.91 -12.62 4.39
N ASP A 107 7.97 -13.14 3.76
CA ASP A 107 8.77 -14.25 4.30
C ASP A 107 9.93 -13.77 5.19
N CYS A 108 10.51 -12.62 4.86
CA CYS A 108 11.67 -12.05 5.56
C CYS A 108 11.62 -10.53 5.51
N PRO A 109 10.77 -9.90 6.34
CA PRO A 109 10.55 -8.45 6.28
C PRO A 109 11.83 -7.64 6.46
N ARG A 110 11.98 -6.61 5.63
CA ARG A 110 13.13 -5.69 5.68
C ARG A 110 12.67 -4.25 5.58
N GLU A 111 13.45 -3.36 6.18
CA GLU A 111 13.31 -1.94 5.97
C GLU A 111 14.05 -1.57 4.68
N TRP A 112 13.29 -1.30 3.61
CA TRP A 112 13.88 -0.95 2.31
C TRP A 112 14.49 0.45 2.31
N PHE A 113 14.02 1.33 3.18
CA PHE A 113 14.45 2.73 3.21
C PHE A 113 14.96 3.11 4.58
N GLY A 114 15.82 2.29 5.08
CA GLY A 114 16.69 2.47 6.23
C GLY A 114 16.28 2.91 7.50
#